data_06b751f68847f85f3b09af077d87e5b2
#
_entry.id   06b751f68847f85f3b09af077d87e5b2
#
_cell.length_a   1.000
_cell.length_b   1.000
_cell.length_c   1.000
_cell.angle_alpha   90.00
_cell.angle_beta   90.00
_cell.angle_gamma   90.00
#
_symmetry.space_group_name_H-M   'P 1'
#
loop_
_entity.id
_entity.type
_entity.pdbx_description
1 polymer ?
#
loop_
_entity_poly.entity_id
_entity_poly.type
_entity_poly.pdbx_seq_one_letter_code
_entity_poly.pdbx_strand_id
1 'polypeptide(L)'
;MIIEEAGATFHSVRSGKKLRRGTQAVIRRKDGTSFREFALFVHDFAFLFDRDGNPLNPPEVPGSHDDPGVMGVNYRCEPMRERLKCHEDPAYIFSSFVHGDPATPILETYPGDEIIIRLLDGAHEEQHAFNLTGLSWRREIADPHSPLVASQTIGISEAFNLRITKKYAPGDYLYYFGGIDDAWLGLWGILRAHEKPVKHLKPLCKGKDRILPLPPCPGKDAVIRKYEIAAIQHNIPYNRHGDHDPDGLLFVPLKDVDQALCGHYEPKPLILRANAGEWIEVTLHNLFDPSHPVEYFDYPRVPLDFRHQPSMRVSLNPQFLNYDPVCDSGINVGYNNREQTVAPGESKKYLWYADQEYGTCIIQSFGDMRNHRYHGLFGAIIIEPAGALWYRNFSFSKALHEDEAVITAPGTESFRECVVMIQNGIRMLDADGKLVKTILEDEGEAVDDEDTGEKGYNYRSERFANRLKSDDRISLIFSSRIHGDPATPLFKAYTGERVIFRTMMPADKPRNVGFTIHGHEWMEQPADPFSRVI
;
A
#
# COMPACT_ATOMS: atom_id res chain seq x y z
N MET A 1 17.12 18.91 14.08
CA MET A 1 16.54 19.96 14.97
C MET A 1 15.11 20.19 14.53
N ILE A 2 14.15 20.18 15.46
CA ILE A 2 12.75 20.50 15.17
C ILE A 2 12.49 21.93 15.63
N ILE A 3 11.93 22.74 14.74
CA ILE A 3 11.64 24.16 14.98
C ILE A 3 10.14 24.35 14.94
N GLU A 4 9.60 24.89 16.03
CA GLU A 4 8.20 25.22 16.18
C GLU A 4 7.95 26.74 16.15
N GLU A 5 6.69 27.13 16.14
CA GLU A 5 6.31 28.55 16.21
C GLU A 5 6.88 29.25 17.47
N ALA A 6 7.10 30.53 17.34
CA ALA A 6 7.62 31.33 18.46
C ALA A 6 6.67 31.29 19.66
N GLY A 7 7.20 30.86 20.81
CA GLY A 7 6.44 30.73 22.06
C GLY A 7 5.89 29.32 22.32
N ALA A 8 6.06 28.38 21.41
CA ALA A 8 5.73 26.98 21.66
C ALA A 8 6.60 26.40 22.80
N THR A 9 6.05 25.45 23.54
CA THR A 9 6.75 24.78 24.64
C THR A 9 6.62 23.26 24.50
N PHE A 10 7.70 22.57 24.86
CA PHE A 10 7.87 21.12 24.68
C PHE A 10 7.73 20.41 26.03
N HIS A 11 6.92 19.36 26.07
CA HIS A 11 6.63 18.64 27.30
C HIS A 11 6.75 17.13 27.10
N SER A 12 7.19 16.44 28.13
CA SER A 12 7.23 14.98 28.17
C SER A 12 5.82 14.40 28.11
N VAL A 13 5.61 13.43 27.20
CA VAL A 13 4.35 12.70 27.07
C VAL A 13 3.94 11.97 28.34
N ARG A 14 4.93 11.56 29.17
CA ARG A 14 4.74 10.82 30.41
C ARG A 14 4.49 11.72 31.62
N SER A 15 5.39 12.65 31.88
CA SER A 15 5.36 13.47 33.09
C SER A 15 4.66 14.82 32.94
N GLY A 16 4.51 15.31 31.69
CA GLY A 16 4.04 16.66 31.40
C GLY A 16 5.04 17.79 31.79
N LYS A 17 6.24 17.44 32.27
CA LYS A 17 7.29 18.43 32.57
C LYS A 17 7.96 18.90 31.27
N LYS A 18 8.58 20.08 31.30
CA LYS A 18 9.34 20.60 30.15
C LYS A 18 10.38 19.60 29.69
N LEU A 19 10.44 19.42 28.37
CA LEU A 19 11.34 18.51 27.66
C LEU A 19 12.40 19.32 26.92
N ARG A 20 13.64 18.87 26.93
CA ARG A 20 14.75 19.49 26.18
C ARG A 20 15.16 18.66 24.94
N ARG A 21 14.93 17.36 25.00
CA ARG A 21 15.27 16.40 23.91
C ARG A 21 14.37 15.16 24.02
N GLY A 22 14.13 14.52 22.91
CA GLY A 22 13.34 13.29 22.83
C GLY A 22 12.72 13.15 21.44
N THR A 23 12.29 11.96 21.12
CA THR A 23 11.60 11.63 19.85
C THR A 23 10.08 11.65 19.98
N GLN A 24 9.56 11.85 21.20
CA GLN A 24 8.12 11.99 21.46
C GLN A 24 7.88 13.15 22.43
N ALA A 25 6.99 14.04 22.08
CA ALA A 25 6.68 15.22 22.88
C ALA A 25 5.20 15.61 22.82
N VAL A 26 4.75 16.38 23.81
CA VAL A 26 3.55 17.19 23.70
C VAL A 26 3.98 18.62 23.44
N ILE A 27 3.60 19.15 22.32
CA ILE A 27 3.85 20.54 21.94
C ILE A 27 2.65 21.37 22.34
N ARG A 28 2.88 22.48 23.07
CA ARG A 28 1.85 23.46 23.43
C ARG A 28 2.13 24.74 22.67
N ARG A 29 1.18 25.12 21.81
CA ARG A 29 1.25 26.35 21.04
C ARG A 29 0.91 27.58 21.90
N LYS A 30 1.26 28.76 21.38
CA LYS A 30 0.99 30.03 22.06
C LYS A 30 -0.51 30.30 22.24
N ASP A 31 -1.34 29.83 21.32
CA ASP A 31 -2.82 29.93 21.37
C ASP A 31 -3.48 28.99 22.40
N GLY A 32 -2.70 28.18 23.09
CA GLY A 32 -3.18 27.22 24.08
C GLY A 32 -3.51 25.84 23.53
N THR A 33 -3.52 25.65 22.21
CA THR A 33 -3.72 24.33 21.59
C THR A 33 -2.51 23.44 21.81
N SER A 34 -2.69 22.15 21.70
CA SER A 34 -1.61 21.17 21.89
C SER A 34 -1.75 20.01 20.93
N PHE A 35 -0.61 19.44 20.53
CA PHE A 35 -0.56 18.23 19.72
C PHE A 35 0.52 17.26 20.22
N ARG A 36 0.42 16.00 19.79
CA ARG A 36 1.48 15.00 19.97
C ARG A 36 2.43 15.03 18.80
N GLU A 37 3.70 15.03 19.13
CA GLU A 37 4.78 14.95 18.15
C GLU A 37 5.51 13.64 18.29
N PHE A 38 5.76 13.00 17.15
CA PHE A 38 6.61 11.83 17.02
C PHE A 38 7.66 12.08 15.95
N ALA A 39 8.93 11.99 16.31
CA ALA A 39 10.04 12.08 15.37
C ALA A 39 10.51 10.67 15.02
N LEU A 40 10.43 10.31 13.75
CA LEU A 40 10.86 9.04 13.19
C LEU A 40 12.07 9.29 12.29
N PHE A 41 13.22 8.78 12.70
CA PHE A 41 14.46 8.81 11.95
C PHE A 41 14.64 7.45 11.30
N VAL A 42 14.56 7.39 9.99
CA VAL A 42 14.80 6.19 9.21
C VAL A 42 16.30 5.92 9.14
N HIS A 43 16.66 4.68 9.18
CA HIS A 43 18.02 4.17 9.04
C HIS A 43 17.96 2.83 8.30
N ASP A 44 18.53 2.79 7.13
CA ASP A 44 18.64 1.61 6.28
C ASP A 44 20.03 0.94 6.45
N PHE A 45 20.15 -0.28 5.99
CA PHE A 45 21.38 -1.10 5.92
C PHE A 45 22.27 -1.11 7.17
N ALA A 46 21.66 -1.18 8.35
CA ALA A 46 22.39 -1.30 9.59
C ALA A 46 22.94 -2.72 9.78
N PHE A 47 24.26 -2.84 9.96
CA PHE A 47 24.89 -4.09 10.35
C PHE A 47 24.60 -4.41 11.81
N LEU A 48 23.86 -5.50 12.05
CA LEU A 48 23.56 -5.97 13.39
C LEU A 48 24.27 -7.31 13.66
N PHE A 49 24.56 -7.53 14.92
CA PHE A 49 25.15 -8.77 15.41
C PHE A 49 24.32 -9.33 16.56
N ASP A 50 24.19 -10.64 16.63
CA ASP A 50 23.62 -11.33 17.78
C ASP A 50 24.56 -11.26 19.01
N ARG A 51 24.14 -11.88 20.12
CA ARG A 51 24.94 -11.89 21.34
C ARG A 51 26.27 -12.66 21.22
N ASP A 52 26.33 -13.56 20.27
CA ASP A 52 27.49 -14.43 20.01
C ASP A 52 28.43 -13.80 18.97
N GLY A 53 28.07 -12.64 18.43
CA GLY A 53 28.82 -11.89 17.42
C GLY A 53 28.60 -12.32 15.98
N ASN A 54 27.58 -13.13 15.71
CA ASN A 54 27.22 -13.50 14.34
C ASN A 54 26.40 -12.38 13.68
N PRO A 55 26.62 -12.09 12.40
CA PRO A 55 25.81 -11.09 11.71
C PRO A 55 24.35 -11.53 11.61
N LEU A 56 23.44 -10.62 11.89
CA LEU A 56 21.98 -10.81 11.72
C LEU A 56 21.52 -10.40 10.33
N ASN A 57 22.41 -9.85 9.54
CA ASN A 57 22.10 -9.39 8.21
C ASN A 57 21.91 -10.58 7.28
N PRO A 58 21.10 -10.42 6.21
CA PRO A 58 21.16 -11.34 5.08
C PRO A 58 22.60 -11.49 4.62
N PRO A 59 23.06 -12.69 4.27
CA PRO A 59 24.39 -12.84 3.71
C PRO A 59 24.50 -12.01 2.44
N GLU A 60 25.63 -11.33 2.28
CA GLU A 60 25.95 -10.72 0.99
C GLU A 60 25.83 -11.78 -0.11
N VAL A 61 25.08 -11.45 -1.13
CA VAL A 61 25.04 -12.29 -2.33
C VAL A 61 26.39 -12.14 -3.03
N PRO A 62 27.09 -13.23 -3.32
CA PRO A 62 28.36 -13.15 -4.03
C PRO A 62 28.20 -12.37 -5.34
N GLY A 63 28.85 -11.21 -5.45
CA GLY A 63 28.78 -10.32 -6.61
C GLY A 63 27.80 -9.15 -6.53
N SER A 64 27.00 -9.07 -5.47
CA SER A 64 26.25 -7.87 -5.15
C SER A 64 26.96 -7.11 -4.03
N HIS A 65 27.21 -5.83 -4.26
CA HIS A 65 27.71 -4.91 -3.25
C HIS A 65 26.60 -4.10 -2.60
N ASP A 66 25.35 -4.35 -3.06
CA ASP A 66 24.22 -3.51 -2.72
C ASP A 66 23.50 -4.12 -1.51
N ASP A 67 23.32 -3.30 -0.50
CA ASP A 67 22.29 -3.34 0.53
C ASP A 67 22.32 -4.50 1.56
N PRO A 68 23.47 -4.89 2.10
CA PRO A 68 23.49 -5.83 3.20
C PRO A 68 23.08 -5.14 4.51
N GLY A 69 22.02 -5.59 5.16
CA GLY A 69 21.69 -5.09 6.48
C GLY A 69 20.21 -5.16 6.83
N VAL A 70 19.90 -4.63 8.00
CA VAL A 70 18.53 -4.45 8.46
C VAL A 70 18.17 -2.98 8.48
N MET A 71 16.87 -2.68 8.48
CA MET A 71 16.37 -1.32 8.48
C MET A 71 15.71 -0.99 9.82
N GLY A 72 15.77 0.25 10.25
CA GLY A 72 15.28 0.62 11.57
C GLY A 72 14.74 2.04 11.68
N VAL A 73 14.00 2.27 12.76
CA VAL A 73 13.47 3.57 13.14
C VAL A 73 14.00 3.94 14.51
N ASN A 74 14.63 5.12 14.64
CA ASN A 74 15.16 5.62 15.92
C ASN A 74 16.12 4.62 16.59
N TYR A 75 17.01 4.00 15.81
CA TYR A 75 17.96 2.97 16.25
C TYR A 75 17.27 1.70 16.80
N ARG A 76 16.08 1.39 16.33
CA ARG A 76 15.34 0.16 16.64
C ARG A 76 14.87 -0.48 15.35
N CYS A 77 14.98 -1.78 15.27
CA CYS A 77 14.47 -2.58 14.16
C CYS A 77 13.69 -3.79 14.68
N GLU A 78 12.80 -4.27 13.84
CA GLU A 78 12.03 -5.49 14.12
C GLU A 78 11.91 -6.31 12.84
N PRO A 79 12.99 -7.02 12.40
CA PRO A 79 12.96 -7.83 11.19
C PRO A 79 11.88 -8.92 11.27
N MET A 80 11.09 -9.07 10.23
CA MET A 80 9.96 -10.00 10.21
C MET A 80 10.40 -11.45 10.38
N ARG A 81 11.56 -11.83 9.84
CA ARG A 81 12.13 -13.17 9.99
C ARG A 81 12.28 -13.61 11.45
N GLU A 82 12.59 -12.69 12.36
CA GLU A 82 12.75 -13.03 13.78
C GLU A 82 11.42 -13.38 14.44
N ARG A 83 10.32 -12.79 13.96
CA ARG A 83 8.97 -13.14 14.39
C ARG A 83 8.52 -14.47 13.82
N LEU A 84 8.80 -14.74 12.54
CA LEU A 84 8.45 -15.97 11.86
C LEU A 84 9.14 -17.21 12.45
N LYS A 85 10.33 -17.07 13.04
CA LYS A 85 10.97 -18.14 13.81
C LYS A 85 10.15 -18.60 15.03
N CYS A 86 9.31 -17.71 15.57
CA CYS A 86 8.47 -18.00 16.72
C CYS A 86 7.07 -18.50 16.32
N HIS A 87 6.55 -18.01 15.21
CA HIS A 87 5.25 -18.37 14.66
C HIS A 87 5.31 -18.23 13.13
N GLU A 88 5.15 -19.34 12.43
CA GLU A 88 5.47 -19.45 11.01
C GLU A 88 4.48 -18.76 10.06
N ASP A 89 3.25 -18.44 10.49
CA ASP A 89 2.25 -17.82 9.59
C ASP A 89 2.41 -16.30 9.52
N PRO A 90 2.79 -15.73 8.35
CA PRO A 90 2.93 -14.30 8.14
C PRO A 90 1.68 -13.46 8.45
N ALA A 91 0.49 -14.07 8.43
CA ALA A 91 -0.77 -13.38 8.73
C ALA A 91 -0.83 -12.78 10.15
N TYR A 92 0.04 -13.23 11.06
CA TYR A 92 0.10 -12.76 12.44
C TYR A 92 1.35 -11.95 12.76
N ILE A 93 2.17 -11.63 11.77
CA ILE A 93 3.49 -11.03 11.96
C ILE A 93 3.45 -9.69 12.72
N PHE A 94 2.38 -8.91 12.57
CA PHE A 94 2.20 -7.63 13.26
C PHE A 94 1.43 -7.75 14.59
N SER A 95 1.01 -8.96 14.98
CA SER A 95 0.21 -9.19 16.19
C SER A 95 1.07 -9.14 17.45
N SER A 96 0.75 -8.21 18.37
CA SER A 96 1.37 -8.19 19.70
C SER A 96 0.84 -9.30 20.63
N PHE A 97 -0.32 -9.90 20.32
CA PHE A 97 -0.78 -11.10 21.05
C PHE A 97 0.12 -12.29 20.80
N VAL A 98 0.63 -12.44 19.57
CA VAL A 98 1.46 -13.58 19.17
C VAL A 98 2.93 -13.33 19.51
N HIS A 99 3.45 -12.15 19.19
CA HIS A 99 4.88 -11.87 19.24
C HIS A 99 5.29 -10.87 20.33
N GLY A 100 4.35 -10.27 21.04
CA GLY A 100 4.62 -9.09 21.87
C GLY A 100 4.72 -7.81 21.02
N ASP A 101 4.91 -6.70 21.71
CA ASP A 101 5.11 -5.41 21.04
C ASP A 101 6.46 -5.37 20.29
N PRO A 102 6.53 -4.70 19.11
CA PRO A 102 7.78 -4.60 18.36
C PRO A 102 8.81 -3.76 19.11
N ALA A 103 10.09 -4.00 18.82
CA ALA A 103 11.18 -3.18 19.35
C ALA A 103 11.19 -1.76 18.77
N THR A 104 10.63 -1.56 17.58
CA THR A 104 10.46 -0.24 16.95
C THR A 104 9.55 0.68 17.78
N PRO A 105 9.60 2.00 17.60
CA PRO A 105 8.81 2.92 18.40
C PRO A 105 7.30 2.68 18.34
N ILE A 106 6.66 2.54 19.49
CA ILE A 106 5.20 2.59 19.58
C ILE A 106 4.78 4.04 19.74
N LEU A 107 3.94 4.52 18.82
CA LEU A 107 3.43 5.88 18.82
C LEU A 107 2.13 5.93 19.63
N GLU A 108 2.24 6.28 20.92
CA GLU A 108 1.09 6.22 21.82
C GLU A 108 0.28 7.51 21.81
N THR A 109 -1.01 7.38 21.65
CA THR A 109 -1.94 8.50 21.56
C THR A 109 -3.29 8.17 22.20
N TYR A 110 -4.19 9.13 22.15
CA TYR A 110 -5.60 8.93 22.44
C TYR A 110 -6.43 9.38 21.23
N PRO A 111 -7.54 8.72 20.92
CA PRO A 111 -8.43 9.15 19.85
C PRO A 111 -8.82 10.62 19.99
N GLY A 112 -8.74 11.36 18.89
CA GLY A 112 -9.02 12.79 18.86
C GLY A 112 -7.85 13.71 19.26
N ASP A 113 -6.72 13.19 19.73
CA ASP A 113 -5.51 14.01 19.85
C ASP A 113 -4.97 14.35 18.46
N GLU A 114 -4.59 15.60 18.23
CA GLU A 114 -3.86 15.98 17.01
C GLU A 114 -2.46 15.35 17.06
N ILE A 115 -2.04 14.77 15.94
CA ILE A 115 -0.74 14.11 15.80
C ILE A 115 0.05 14.79 14.68
N ILE A 116 1.33 15.05 14.92
CA ILE A 116 2.29 15.39 13.87
C ILE A 116 3.45 14.40 13.93
N ILE A 117 3.67 13.70 12.81
CA ILE A 117 4.84 12.85 12.63
C ILE A 117 5.90 13.65 11.89
N ARG A 118 7.09 13.75 12.49
CA ARG A 118 8.29 14.31 11.86
C ARG A 118 9.06 13.14 11.28
N LEU A 119 8.87 12.92 10.00
CA LEU A 119 9.53 11.85 9.26
C LEU A 119 10.85 12.40 8.71
N LEU A 120 11.96 11.71 8.98
CA LEU A 120 13.30 12.12 8.56
C LEU A 120 14.03 10.88 8.06
N ASP A 121 14.66 10.99 6.91
CA ASP A 121 15.60 10.01 6.42
C ASP A 121 17.03 10.57 6.59
N GLY A 122 17.81 9.93 7.45
CA GLY A 122 19.14 10.38 7.82
C GLY A 122 20.27 9.55 7.24
N ALA A 123 19.95 8.46 6.60
CA ALA A 123 20.88 7.48 6.02
C ALA A 123 20.09 6.41 5.26
N HIS A 124 20.58 5.81 4.27
CA HIS A 124 21.90 5.64 3.70
C HIS A 124 21.82 5.74 2.20
N GLU A 125 20.96 4.96 1.51
CA GLU A 125 21.00 4.77 0.07
C GLU A 125 19.63 4.78 -0.60
N GLU A 126 18.61 4.21 0.03
CA GLU A 126 17.31 3.97 -0.61
C GLU A 126 16.25 5.05 -0.34
N GLN A 127 15.24 5.01 -1.17
CA GLN A 127 13.99 5.74 -0.96
C GLN A 127 13.01 4.83 -0.22
N HIS A 128 12.33 5.38 0.74
CA HIS A 128 11.33 4.67 1.53
C HIS A 128 9.95 5.29 1.36
N ALA A 129 8.90 4.48 1.43
CA ALA A 129 7.52 4.97 1.36
C ALA A 129 6.79 4.73 2.70
N PHE A 130 6.71 5.75 3.53
CA PHE A 130 6.00 5.68 4.82
C PHE A 130 4.50 5.56 4.62
N ASN A 131 3.89 4.57 5.24
CA ASN A 131 2.45 4.31 5.27
C ASN A 131 1.94 4.26 6.71
N LEU A 132 0.72 4.71 6.94
CA LEU A 132 0.02 4.56 8.21
C LEU A 132 -1.42 4.13 7.93
N THR A 133 -1.74 2.88 8.21
CA THR A 133 -3.02 2.27 7.83
C THR A 133 -4.21 3.01 8.44
N GLY A 134 -5.27 3.19 7.64
CA GLY A 134 -6.49 3.88 8.08
C GLY A 134 -6.39 5.38 8.32
N LEU A 135 -5.19 5.97 8.18
CA LEU A 135 -4.95 7.40 8.39
C LEU A 135 -4.36 8.05 7.13
N SER A 136 -4.53 9.36 7.04
CA SER A 136 -4.09 10.16 5.90
C SER A 136 -3.72 11.57 6.34
N TRP A 137 -2.93 12.26 5.53
CA TRP A 137 -2.45 13.61 5.78
C TRP A 137 -2.31 14.38 4.47
N ARG A 138 -2.21 15.70 4.56
CA ARG A 138 -1.84 16.51 3.39
C ARG A 138 -0.32 16.42 3.17
N ARG A 139 0.11 16.26 1.92
CA ARG A 139 1.53 16.15 1.58
C ARG A 139 2.30 17.39 2.05
N GLU A 140 1.77 18.57 1.79
CA GLU A 140 2.32 19.83 2.28
C GLU A 140 1.48 20.35 3.45
N ILE A 141 2.03 20.31 4.64
CA ILE A 141 1.31 20.61 5.89
C ILE A 141 0.69 22.01 5.93
N ALA A 142 1.28 22.98 5.24
CA ALA A 142 0.87 24.38 5.25
C ALA A 142 -0.05 24.76 4.08
N ASP A 143 -0.19 23.89 3.08
CA ASP A 143 -1.00 24.15 1.89
C ASP A 143 -2.35 23.43 1.98
N PRO A 144 -3.48 24.16 2.09
CA PRO A 144 -4.81 23.57 2.13
C PRO A 144 -5.23 22.90 0.82
N HIS A 145 -4.56 23.20 -0.29
CA HIS A 145 -4.80 22.63 -1.62
C HIS A 145 -3.85 21.47 -1.95
N SER A 146 -2.92 21.16 -1.06
CA SER A 146 -2.05 20.01 -1.21
C SER A 146 -2.84 18.71 -1.20
N PRO A 147 -2.45 17.71 -2.01
CA PRO A 147 -3.12 16.42 -2.04
C PRO A 147 -3.19 15.75 -0.67
N LEU A 148 -4.32 15.08 -0.43
CA LEU A 148 -4.42 14.12 0.67
C LEU A 148 -3.74 12.82 0.25
N VAL A 149 -2.80 12.36 1.07
CA VAL A 149 -2.02 11.15 0.82
C VAL A 149 -2.10 10.20 2.01
N ALA A 150 -1.97 8.91 1.75
CA ALA A 150 -1.87 7.85 2.76
C ALA A 150 -0.50 7.16 2.74
N SER A 151 0.35 7.59 1.81
CA SER A 151 1.74 7.16 1.68
C SER A 151 2.61 8.38 1.39
N GLN A 152 3.82 8.43 1.96
CA GLN A 152 4.80 9.50 1.76
C GLN A 152 6.14 8.90 1.43
N THR A 153 6.57 9.08 0.18
CA THR A 153 7.94 8.74 -0.19
C THR A 153 8.91 9.73 0.44
N ILE A 154 10.01 9.22 0.93
CA ILE A 154 11.10 9.98 1.53
C ILE A 154 12.43 9.42 1.02
N GLY A 155 13.32 10.29 0.60
CA GLY A 155 14.68 9.98 0.21
C GLY A 155 15.71 10.50 1.19
N ILE A 156 16.97 10.21 0.93
CA ILE A 156 18.10 10.60 1.76
C ILE A 156 18.11 12.10 2.01
N SER A 157 18.29 12.50 3.27
CA SER A 157 18.34 13.90 3.73
C SER A 157 17.03 14.66 3.60
N GLU A 158 15.93 14.00 3.27
CA GLU A 158 14.61 14.61 3.28
C GLU A 158 13.96 14.61 4.68
N ALA A 159 13.03 15.52 4.88
CA ALA A 159 12.26 15.62 6.11
C ALA A 159 10.84 16.12 5.82
N PHE A 160 9.84 15.39 6.30
CA PHE A 160 8.43 15.73 6.14
C PHE A 160 7.72 15.90 7.47
N ASN A 161 6.67 16.71 7.47
CA ASN A 161 5.80 16.94 8.61
C ASN A 161 4.39 16.45 8.29
N LEU A 162 4.03 15.28 8.77
CA LEU A 162 2.77 14.63 8.48
C LEU A 162 1.76 14.96 9.58
N ARG A 163 0.77 15.80 9.26
CA ARG A 163 -0.27 16.20 10.20
C ARG A 163 -1.49 15.31 10.02
N ILE A 164 -1.78 14.47 10.99
CA ILE A 164 -2.97 13.65 11.00
C ILE A 164 -4.16 14.49 11.47
N THR A 165 -5.04 14.82 10.55
CA THR A 165 -6.25 15.61 10.79
C THR A 165 -7.51 14.74 10.85
N LYS A 166 -7.44 13.51 10.30
CA LYS A 166 -8.53 12.56 10.30
C LYS A 166 -8.83 12.10 11.72
N LYS A 167 -10.11 12.04 12.07
CA LYS A 167 -10.54 11.40 13.32
C LYS A 167 -10.24 9.90 13.23
N TYR A 168 -9.72 9.34 14.30
CA TYR A 168 -9.37 7.92 14.40
C TYR A 168 -9.97 7.31 15.67
N ALA A 169 -10.35 6.04 15.59
CA ALA A 169 -10.93 5.27 16.67
C ALA A 169 -9.86 4.70 17.62
N PRO A 170 -10.23 4.21 18.82
CA PRO A 170 -9.33 3.41 19.63
C PRO A 170 -8.89 2.13 18.91
N GLY A 171 -7.65 1.73 19.11
CA GLY A 171 -7.07 0.52 18.50
C GLY A 171 -5.63 0.72 18.09
N ASP A 172 -5.02 -0.32 17.57
CA ASP A 172 -3.67 -0.32 17.05
C ASP A 172 -3.71 -0.19 15.51
N TYR A 173 -2.85 0.68 14.98
CA TYR A 173 -2.69 0.95 13.56
C TYR A 173 -1.26 0.60 13.16
N LEU A 174 -1.08 -0.04 12.02
CA LEU A 174 0.24 -0.34 11.50
C LEU A 174 0.83 0.89 10.83
N TYR A 175 2.04 1.31 11.22
CA TYR A 175 2.88 2.08 10.35
C TYR A 175 3.96 1.17 9.76
N TYR A 176 4.25 1.34 8.48
CA TYR A 176 5.27 0.57 7.80
C TYR A 176 5.84 1.38 6.65
N PHE A 177 7.02 1.01 6.22
CA PHE A 177 7.58 1.55 5.01
C PHE A 177 7.31 0.56 3.89
N GLY A 178 6.81 1.08 2.79
CA GLY A 178 6.45 0.29 1.62
C GLY A 178 7.64 0.25 0.67
N GLY A 179 7.94 -0.66 0.14
CA GLY A 179 8.88 -1.56 -0.35
C GLY A 179 8.73 -2.80 0.51
N ILE A 180 8.54 -3.89 -0.12
CA ILE A 180 8.26 -5.12 0.63
C ILE A 180 9.42 -5.46 1.54
N ASP A 181 10.63 -5.13 1.09
CA ASP A 181 11.85 -5.43 1.80
C ASP A 181 12.08 -4.48 2.98
N ASP A 182 11.68 -3.21 2.91
CA ASP A 182 11.76 -2.27 4.04
C ASP A 182 11.11 -2.82 5.30
N ALA A 183 9.85 -3.20 5.20
CA ALA A 183 9.11 -3.77 6.32
C ALA A 183 9.66 -5.15 6.73
N TRP A 184 10.09 -5.97 5.75
CA TRP A 184 10.73 -7.26 5.99
C TRP A 184 12.01 -7.12 6.81
N LEU A 185 12.83 -6.12 6.47
CA LEU A 185 14.09 -5.82 7.14
C LEU A 185 13.93 -5.05 8.45
N GLY A 186 12.72 -4.62 8.81
CA GLY A 186 12.42 -4.09 10.14
C GLY A 186 11.83 -2.69 10.22
N LEU A 187 11.55 -2.02 9.10
CA LEU A 187 10.94 -0.69 9.04
C LEU A 187 9.41 -0.75 9.20
N TRP A 188 8.94 -1.08 10.38
CA TRP A 188 7.52 -1.03 10.72
C TRP A 188 7.31 -0.87 12.22
N GLY A 189 6.10 -0.53 12.64
CA GLY A 189 5.73 -0.43 14.05
C GLY A 189 4.25 -0.10 14.23
N ILE A 190 3.88 0.33 15.43
CA ILE A 190 2.50 0.49 15.84
C ILE A 190 2.22 1.92 16.29
N LEU A 191 1.13 2.51 15.78
CA LEU A 191 0.48 3.64 16.42
C LEU A 191 -0.67 3.09 17.27
N ARG A 192 -0.60 3.30 18.59
CA ARG A 192 -1.57 2.79 19.58
C ARG A 192 -2.45 3.92 20.11
N ALA A 193 -3.73 3.88 19.77
CA ALA A 193 -4.73 4.82 20.25
C ALA A 193 -5.49 4.23 21.45
N HIS A 194 -5.13 4.64 22.66
CA HIS A 194 -5.73 4.12 23.89
C HIS A 194 -7.16 4.60 24.10
N GLU A 195 -8.09 3.67 24.29
CA GLU A 195 -9.48 3.99 24.65
C GLU A 195 -9.56 4.68 26.01
N LYS A 196 -8.81 4.22 26.98
CA LYS A 196 -8.80 4.68 28.36
C LYS A 196 -7.47 5.32 28.75
N PRO A 197 -7.48 6.30 29.68
CA PRO A 197 -6.24 6.90 30.18
C PRO A 197 -5.30 5.85 30.78
N VAL A 198 -4.04 5.88 30.37
CA VAL A 198 -2.95 5.05 30.92
C VAL A 198 -1.98 5.90 31.74
N LYS A 199 -1.36 5.28 32.75
CA LYS A 199 -0.52 6.03 33.73
C LYS A 199 0.68 6.76 33.10
N HIS A 200 1.22 6.19 32.05
CA HIS A 200 2.45 6.68 31.41
C HIS A 200 2.19 7.66 30.24
N LEU A 201 0.93 7.94 29.91
CA LEU A 201 0.57 8.85 28.82
C LEU A 201 -0.40 9.93 29.30
N LYS A 202 0.02 11.20 29.26
CA LYS A 202 -0.84 12.32 29.65
C LYS A 202 -1.81 12.69 28.52
N PRO A 203 -3.13 12.80 28.77
CA PRO A 203 -4.07 13.34 27.80
C PRO A 203 -3.73 14.79 27.44
N LEU A 204 -3.95 15.18 26.16
CA LEU A 204 -3.80 16.59 25.73
C LEU A 204 -4.91 17.46 26.34
N CYS A 205 -6.14 16.99 26.30
CA CYS A 205 -7.30 17.68 26.88
C CYS A 205 -7.58 17.14 28.29
N LYS A 206 -7.80 18.05 29.24
CA LYS A 206 -8.27 17.72 30.58
C LYS A 206 -9.79 17.86 30.60
N GLY A 207 -10.51 16.84 31.08
CA GLY A 207 -11.90 16.99 31.44
C GLY A 207 -12.87 16.01 30.78
N LYS A 208 -14.17 16.16 31.12
CA LYS A 208 -15.27 15.30 30.72
C LYS A 208 -15.70 15.47 29.25
N ASP A 209 -15.15 16.46 28.56
CA ASP A 209 -15.60 16.87 27.20
C ASP A 209 -14.87 16.12 26.09
N ARG A 210 -14.15 15.06 26.43
CA ARG A 210 -13.50 14.21 25.44
C ARG A 210 -14.53 13.30 24.81
N ILE A 211 -15.08 13.72 23.69
CA ILE A 211 -15.85 12.83 22.80
C ILE A 211 -14.83 11.95 22.12
N LEU A 212 -14.72 10.70 22.54
CA LEU A 212 -13.94 9.70 21.81
C LEU A 212 -14.62 9.44 20.46
N PRO A 213 -13.94 9.59 19.35
CA PRO A 213 -14.46 9.11 18.08
C PRO A 213 -14.71 7.61 18.22
N LEU A 214 -15.95 7.19 18.09
CA LEU A 214 -16.31 5.78 17.99
C LEU A 214 -15.93 5.30 16.59
N PRO A 215 -15.68 4.00 16.42
CA PRO A 215 -15.62 3.42 15.09
C PRO A 215 -16.83 3.85 14.27
N PRO A 216 -16.67 4.15 13.00
CA PRO A 216 -17.79 4.52 12.15
C PRO A 216 -18.82 3.37 12.10
N CYS A 217 -20.10 3.71 12.15
CA CYS A 217 -21.18 2.74 11.95
C CYS A 217 -22.30 3.36 11.10
N PRO A 218 -22.96 2.58 10.22
CA PRO A 218 -24.00 3.09 9.35
C PRO A 218 -25.23 3.52 10.14
N GLY A 219 -25.75 4.71 9.82
CA GLY A 219 -27.06 5.16 10.30
C GLY A 219 -28.22 4.42 9.62
N LYS A 220 -29.45 4.65 10.09
CA LYS A 220 -30.65 3.95 9.55
C LYS A 220 -30.87 4.18 8.06
N ASP A 221 -30.53 5.39 7.58
CA ASP A 221 -30.73 5.79 6.18
C ASP A 221 -29.43 5.72 5.35
N ALA A 222 -28.41 5.03 5.86
CA ALA A 222 -27.13 4.90 5.19
C ALA A 222 -27.24 4.09 3.89
N VAL A 223 -26.68 4.61 2.82
CA VAL A 223 -26.52 3.85 1.57
C VAL A 223 -25.35 2.89 1.76
N ILE A 224 -25.63 1.60 1.64
CA ILE A 224 -24.62 0.53 1.77
C ILE A 224 -24.47 -0.14 0.42
N ARG A 225 -23.28 -0.03 -0.16
CA ARG A 225 -22.90 -0.73 -1.37
C ARG A 225 -22.25 -2.07 -1.01
N LYS A 226 -22.78 -3.16 -1.58
CA LYS A 226 -22.37 -4.52 -1.23
C LYS A 226 -21.60 -5.16 -2.35
N TYR A 227 -20.51 -5.83 -2.00
CA TYR A 227 -19.67 -6.61 -2.90
C TYR A 227 -19.40 -7.99 -2.31
N GLU A 228 -19.40 -8.99 -3.16
CA GLU A 228 -18.95 -10.34 -2.86
C GLU A 228 -17.80 -10.66 -3.79
N ILE A 229 -16.63 -10.94 -3.21
CA ILE A 229 -15.39 -11.23 -3.93
C ILE A 229 -14.73 -12.49 -3.37
N ALA A 230 -13.94 -13.12 -4.21
CA ALA A 230 -13.13 -14.28 -3.82
C ALA A 230 -11.65 -14.01 -4.08
N ALA A 231 -10.79 -14.55 -3.23
CA ALA A 231 -9.38 -14.73 -3.51
C ALA A 231 -9.17 -16.13 -4.09
N ILE A 232 -8.51 -16.22 -5.24
CA ILE A 232 -8.24 -17.47 -5.95
C ILE A 232 -6.79 -17.54 -6.40
N GLN A 233 -6.29 -18.75 -6.59
CA GLN A 233 -5.04 -19.04 -7.28
C GLN A 233 -5.35 -19.18 -8.77
N HIS A 234 -4.59 -18.51 -9.62
CA HIS A 234 -4.87 -18.50 -11.06
C HIS A 234 -3.62 -18.10 -11.85
N ASN A 235 -3.33 -18.83 -12.92
CA ASN A 235 -2.28 -18.42 -13.85
C ASN A 235 -2.57 -17.03 -14.44
N ILE A 236 -1.60 -16.11 -14.39
CA ILE A 236 -1.73 -14.76 -14.94
C ILE A 236 -0.89 -14.65 -16.23
N PRO A 237 -1.51 -14.73 -17.42
CA PRO A 237 -0.82 -14.47 -18.68
C PRO A 237 -0.62 -12.96 -18.85
N TYR A 238 0.63 -12.53 -18.99
CA TYR A 238 0.97 -11.10 -19.13
C TYR A 238 0.93 -10.61 -20.58
N ASN A 239 1.15 -11.49 -21.54
CA ASN A 239 1.16 -11.13 -22.97
C ASN A 239 0.87 -12.32 -23.88
N ARG A 240 0.75 -12.02 -25.18
CA ARG A 240 0.52 -13.01 -26.25
C ARG A 240 1.74 -13.90 -26.58
N HIS A 241 2.90 -13.59 -26.03
CA HIS A 241 4.14 -14.34 -26.27
C HIS A 241 4.31 -15.52 -25.32
N GLY A 242 3.36 -15.69 -24.39
CA GLY A 242 3.34 -16.78 -23.42
C GLY A 242 4.03 -16.46 -22.11
N ASP A 243 4.43 -15.21 -21.89
CA ASP A 243 4.98 -14.79 -20.59
C ASP A 243 3.86 -14.80 -19.53
N HIS A 244 4.04 -15.51 -18.41
CA HIS A 244 2.99 -15.72 -17.42
C HIS A 244 3.55 -15.95 -16.02
N ASP A 245 2.73 -15.70 -14.98
CA ASP A 245 2.95 -16.17 -13.61
C ASP A 245 2.02 -17.36 -13.34
N PRO A 246 2.54 -18.60 -13.24
CA PRO A 246 1.71 -19.78 -12.97
C PRO A 246 1.14 -19.78 -11.55
N ASP A 247 1.77 -19.06 -10.61
CA ASP A 247 1.45 -19.01 -9.20
C ASP A 247 0.64 -17.75 -8.84
N GLY A 248 0.06 -17.11 -9.84
CA GLY A 248 -0.67 -15.87 -9.69
C GLY A 248 -1.84 -15.96 -8.72
N LEU A 249 -2.12 -14.85 -8.06
CA LEU A 249 -3.20 -14.72 -7.09
C LEU A 249 -4.13 -13.56 -7.50
N LEU A 250 -5.43 -13.81 -7.50
CA LEU A 250 -6.41 -12.82 -7.93
C LEU A 250 -7.51 -12.59 -6.91
N PHE A 251 -7.94 -11.35 -6.77
CA PHE A 251 -9.28 -11.04 -6.30
C PHE A 251 -10.24 -10.98 -7.48
N VAL A 252 -11.31 -11.76 -7.43
CA VAL A 252 -12.33 -11.80 -8.49
C VAL A 252 -13.73 -11.58 -7.89
N PRO A 253 -14.69 -10.98 -8.63
CA PRO A 253 -16.08 -11.00 -8.20
C PRO A 253 -16.56 -12.44 -8.02
N LEU A 254 -17.28 -12.73 -6.95
CA LEU A 254 -17.72 -14.11 -6.64
C LEU A 254 -18.49 -14.76 -7.80
N LYS A 255 -19.27 -13.98 -8.53
CA LYS A 255 -20.02 -14.44 -9.72
C LYS A 255 -19.14 -14.92 -10.88
N ASP A 256 -17.88 -14.51 -10.94
CA ASP A 256 -16.95 -14.81 -12.03
C ASP A 256 -16.00 -15.98 -11.68
N VAL A 257 -16.09 -16.51 -10.45
CA VAL A 257 -15.22 -17.58 -9.92
C VAL A 257 -15.27 -18.85 -10.80
N ASP A 258 -16.47 -19.30 -11.18
CA ASP A 258 -16.60 -20.52 -12.00
C ASP A 258 -15.90 -20.37 -13.34
N GLN A 259 -15.99 -19.18 -13.97
CA GLN A 259 -15.29 -18.89 -15.22
C GLN A 259 -13.77 -18.87 -15.03
N ALA A 260 -13.31 -18.32 -13.91
CA ALA A 260 -11.89 -18.28 -13.57
C ALA A 260 -11.34 -19.69 -13.35
N LEU A 261 -11.99 -20.50 -12.55
CA LEU A 261 -11.56 -21.87 -12.26
C LEU A 261 -11.61 -22.78 -13.49
N CYS A 262 -12.50 -22.50 -14.45
CA CYS A 262 -12.56 -23.23 -15.74
C CYS A 262 -11.55 -22.71 -16.79
N GLY A 263 -10.70 -21.73 -16.47
CA GLY A 263 -9.72 -21.16 -17.40
C GLY A 263 -10.31 -20.28 -18.50
N HIS A 264 -11.56 -19.83 -18.35
CA HIS A 264 -12.25 -18.94 -19.29
C HIS A 264 -12.27 -17.46 -18.84
N TYR A 265 -11.56 -17.13 -17.75
CA TYR A 265 -11.47 -15.79 -17.21
C TYR A 265 -10.17 -15.12 -17.67
N GLU A 266 -10.31 -13.93 -18.24
CA GLU A 266 -9.15 -13.10 -18.54
C GLU A 266 -8.75 -12.33 -17.28
N PRO A 267 -7.56 -12.59 -16.68
CA PRO A 267 -7.12 -11.91 -15.48
C PRO A 267 -7.05 -10.41 -15.66
N LYS A 268 -7.67 -9.70 -14.74
CA LYS A 268 -7.64 -8.24 -14.60
C LYS A 268 -7.73 -7.85 -13.13
N PRO A 269 -7.13 -6.72 -12.71
CA PRO A 269 -7.22 -6.28 -11.34
C PRO A 269 -8.66 -6.02 -10.90
N LEU A 270 -8.98 -6.37 -9.66
CA LEU A 270 -10.28 -6.07 -9.09
C LEU A 270 -10.45 -4.55 -8.91
N ILE A 271 -11.54 -4.01 -9.46
CA ILE A 271 -11.93 -2.61 -9.24
C ILE A 271 -13.33 -2.59 -8.65
N LEU A 272 -13.43 -2.04 -7.45
CA LEU A 272 -14.69 -1.72 -6.79
C LEU A 272 -14.98 -0.22 -6.96
N ARG A 273 -16.27 0.18 -6.89
CA ARG A 273 -16.68 1.56 -7.07
C ARG A 273 -17.71 1.96 -6.03
N ALA A 274 -17.52 3.14 -5.44
CA ALA A 274 -18.49 3.73 -4.52
C ALA A 274 -18.48 5.25 -4.68
N ASN A 275 -19.45 5.92 -4.05
CA ASN A 275 -19.52 7.37 -4.01
C ASN A 275 -19.16 7.90 -2.62
N ALA A 276 -18.70 9.14 -2.58
CA ALA A 276 -18.58 9.87 -1.32
C ALA A 276 -19.91 9.85 -0.55
N GLY A 277 -19.85 9.58 0.74
CA GLY A 277 -21.00 9.42 1.64
C GLY A 277 -21.58 8.00 1.70
N GLU A 278 -21.08 7.06 0.89
CA GLU A 278 -21.55 5.67 0.92
C GLU A 278 -20.75 4.79 1.88
N TRP A 279 -21.44 3.80 2.43
CA TRP A 279 -20.83 2.67 3.11
C TRP A 279 -20.54 1.54 2.11
N ILE A 280 -19.51 0.78 2.39
CA ILE A 280 -19.04 -0.29 1.52
C ILE A 280 -18.89 -1.54 2.37
N GLU A 281 -19.75 -2.52 2.10
CA GLU A 281 -19.71 -3.84 2.71
C GLU A 281 -19.08 -4.81 1.70
N VAL A 282 -17.92 -5.37 2.03
CA VAL A 282 -17.24 -6.34 1.16
C VAL A 282 -17.14 -7.68 1.89
N THR A 283 -17.77 -8.71 1.33
CA THR A 283 -17.57 -10.09 1.79
C THR A 283 -16.44 -10.72 0.97
N LEU A 284 -15.34 -11.07 1.64
CA LEU A 284 -14.22 -11.79 1.05
C LEU A 284 -14.36 -13.27 1.35
N HIS A 285 -14.33 -14.09 0.29
CA HIS A 285 -14.24 -15.55 0.36
C HIS A 285 -12.82 -15.98 0.02
N ASN A 286 -12.20 -16.78 0.86
CA ASN A 286 -10.89 -17.36 0.56
C ASN A 286 -11.09 -18.75 -0.08
N LEU A 287 -10.84 -18.84 -1.37
CA LEU A 287 -10.97 -20.07 -2.16
C LEU A 287 -9.61 -20.65 -2.55
N PHE A 288 -8.54 -20.32 -1.82
CA PHE A 288 -7.25 -20.97 -2.01
C PHE A 288 -7.35 -22.46 -1.71
N ASP A 289 -6.73 -23.27 -2.55
CA ASP A 289 -6.66 -24.73 -2.38
C ASP A 289 -5.50 -25.08 -1.44
N PRO A 290 -5.78 -25.62 -0.24
CA PRO A 290 -4.71 -26.02 0.68
C PRO A 290 -3.78 -27.12 0.17
N SER A 291 -4.19 -27.86 -0.86
CA SER A 291 -3.33 -28.87 -1.48
C SER A 291 -2.28 -28.29 -2.43
N HIS A 292 -2.44 -27.02 -2.79
CA HIS A 292 -1.52 -26.24 -3.62
C HIS A 292 -1.14 -24.95 -2.86
N PRO A 293 -0.19 -25.03 -1.92
CA PRO A 293 0.20 -23.87 -1.12
C PRO A 293 0.72 -22.75 -2.03
N VAL A 294 0.55 -21.50 -1.57
CA VAL A 294 1.12 -20.32 -2.25
C VAL A 294 2.63 -20.49 -2.34
N GLU A 295 3.17 -20.29 -3.52
CA GLU A 295 4.60 -20.34 -3.75
C GLU A 295 5.32 -19.15 -3.13
N TYR A 296 6.54 -19.41 -2.67
CA TYR A 296 7.39 -18.38 -2.14
C TYR A 296 7.96 -17.54 -3.27
N PHE A 297 7.76 -16.23 -3.22
CA PHE A 297 8.35 -15.33 -4.19
C PHE A 297 9.85 -15.18 -3.92
N ASP A 298 10.67 -15.79 -4.76
CA ASP A 298 12.12 -15.62 -4.78
C ASP A 298 12.53 -14.60 -5.82
N TYR A 299 13.38 -13.68 -5.45
CA TYR A 299 14.17 -12.98 -6.44
C TYR A 299 15.14 -13.94 -7.12
N PRO A 300 15.26 -13.93 -8.45
CA PRO A 300 16.06 -14.91 -9.17
C PRO A 300 17.53 -14.98 -8.73
N ARG A 301 18.02 -13.95 -8.06
CA ARG A 301 19.44 -13.82 -7.70
C ARG A 301 19.71 -13.57 -6.22
N VAL A 302 18.72 -13.21 -5.42
CA VAL A 302 18.87 -12.95 -4.00
C VAL A 302 18.18 -14.05 -3.21
N PRO A 303 18.86 -15.17 -2.87
CA PRO A 303 18.29 -16.12 -1.95
C PRO A 303 18.20 -15.45 -0.59
N LEU A 304 16.97 -15.22 -0.10
CA LEU A 304 16.81 -14.83 1.28
C LEU A 304 17.40 -15.88 2.20
N ASP A 305 18.11 -15.47 3.22
CA ASP A 305 18.71 -16.33 4.22
C ASP A 305 17.69 -17.12 5.03
N PHE A 306 16.43 -16.72 4.97
CA PHE A 306 15.31 -17.33 5.66
C PHE A 306 14.08 -17.39 4.76
N ARG A 307 13.71 -18.59 4.35
CA ARG A 307 12.44 -18.87 3.66
C ARG A 307 11.40 -19.32 4.67
N HIS A 308 10.18 -18.84 4.54
CA HIS A 308 9.03 -19.27 5.29
C HIS A 308 7.94 -19.76 4.34
N GLN A 309 7.01 -20.56 4.84
CA GLN A 309 5.82 -20.89 4.05
C GLN A 309 4.93 -19.65 3.92
N PRO A 310 4.61 -19.20 2.71
CA PRO A 310 3.64 -18.11 2.53
C PRO A 310 2.30 -18.44 3.15
N SER A 311 1.64 -17.42 3.67
CA SER A 311 0.33 -17.61 4.28
C SER A 311 -0.73 -17.99 3.24
N MET A 312 -1.57 -18.94 3.60
CA MET A 312 -2.80 -19.24 2.86
C MET A 312 -3.97 -18.36 3.31
N ARG A 313 -3.79 -17.52 4.33
CA ARG A 313 -4.81 -16.59 4.82
C ARG A 313 -4.78 -15.31 4.00
N VAL A 314 -5.94 -14.79 3.64
CA VAL A 314 -6.07 -13.56 2.84
C VAL A 314 -6.81 -12.49 3.61
N SER A 315 -6.68 -11.23 3.20
CA SER A 315 -7.42 -10.13 3.79
C SER A 315 -7.64 -8.96 2.82
N LEU A 316 -8.37 -7.94 3.27
CA LEU A 316 -8.56 -6.69 2.53
C LEU A 316 -8.26 -5.51 3.46
N ASN A 317 -7.26 -4.73 3.11
CA ASN A 317 -6.98 -3.43 3.74
C ASN A 317 -7.13 -2.32 2.70
N PRO A 318 -8.10 -1.40 2.85
CA PRO A 318 -8.27 -0.27 1.94
C PRO A 318 -7.46 0.94 2.41
N GLN A 319 -6.84 1.67 1.48
CA GLN A 319 -6.32 2.99 1.78
C GLN A 319 -7.46 4.01 1.93
N PHE A 320 -7.20 5.11 2.64
CA PHE A 320 -8.06 6.29 2.83
C PHE A 320 -9.37 6.06 3.57
N LEU A 321 -10.06 4.94 3.37
CA LEU A 321 -11.39 4.72 3.91
C LEU A 321 -11.42 4.71 5.44
N ASN A 322 -12.57 5.05 6.01
CA ASN A 322 -12.80 4.96 7.44
C ASN A 322 -13.30 3.58 7.82
N TYR A 323 -12.72 2.98 8.84
CA TYR A 323 -13.13 1.67 9.35
C TYR A 323 -12.85 1.52 10.85
N ASP A 324 -13.41 0.49 11.44
CA ASP A 324 -13.02 0.05 12.79
C ASP A 324 -11.67 -0.67 12.71
N PRO A 325 -10.59 -0.14 13.32
CA PRO A 325 -9.28 -0.76 13.26
C PRO A 325 -9.25 -2.16 13.90
N VAL A 326 -10.18 -2.43 14.82
CA VAL A 326 -10.26 -3.73 15.52
C VAL A 326 -11.02 -4.77 14.71
N CYS A 327 -11.96 -4.37 13.83
CA CYS A 327 -12.86 -5.28 13.14
C CYS A 327 -12.65 -5.36 11.63
N ASP A 328 -12.27 -4.25 10.98
CA ASP A 328 -12.39 -4.07 9.53
C ASP A 328 -11.12 -3.59 8.85
N SER A 329 -9.98 -3.64 9.56
CA SER A 329 -8.68 -3.20 9.02
C SER A 329 -8.05 -4.18 8.04
N GLY A 330 -8.40 -5.46 8.12
CA GLY A 330 -7.73 -6.52 7.34
C GLY A 330 -6.31 -6.87 7.83
N ILE A 331 -5.88 -6.36 9.00
CA ILE A 331 -4.53 -6.56 9.52
C ILE A 331 -4.60 -7.03 10.97
N ASN A 332 -3.99 -8.15 11.28
CA ASN A 332 -3.77 -8.59 12.65
C ASN A 332 -2.63 -7.79 13.26
N VAL A 333 -2.92 -6.62 13.84
CA VAL A 333 -1.92 -5.67 14.34
C VAL A 333 -2.08 -5.40 15.83
N GLY A 334 -0.95 -5.33 16.53
CA GLY A 334 -0.89 -4.96 17.94
C GLY A 334 -1.78 -5.83 18.82
N TYR A 335 -2.52 -5.18 19.71
CA TYR A 335 -3.50 -5.82 20.60
C TYR A 335 -4.95 -5.68 20.09
N ASN A 336 -5.17 -5.52 18.79
CA ASN A 336 -6.50 -5.65 18.20
C ASN A 336 -6.94 -7.11 18.29
N ASN A 337 -8.06 -7.39 18.99
CA ASN A 337 -8.41 -8.73 19.45
C ASN A 337 -9.40 -9.48 18.53
N ARG A 338 -9.61 -8.98 17.31
CA ARG A 338 -10.44 -9.64 16.31
C ARG A 338 -9.58 -10.16 15.18
N GLU A 339 -9.86 -11.38 14.75
CA GLU A 339 -9.24 -11.96 13.57
C GLU A 339 -9.60 -11.15 12.32
N GLN A 340 -8.57 -10.68 11.61
CA GLN A 340 -8.71 -9.80 10.45
C GLN A 340 -8.53 -10.53 9.13
N THR A 341 -7.91 -11.69 9.14
CA THR A 341 -7.63 -12.49 7.95
C THR A 341 -8.61 -13.64 7.79
N VAL A 342 -8.67 -14.21 6.60
CA VAL A 342 -9.63 -15.26 6.22
C VAL A 342 -8.87 -16.53 5.86
N ALA A 343 -9.14 -17.64 6.55
CA ALA A 343 -8.54 -18.94 6.23
C ALA A 343 -9.17 -19.55 4.97
N PRO A 344 -8.47 -20.47 4.28
CA PRO A 344 -9.05 -21.20 3.15
C PRO A 344 -10.41 -21.84 3.48
N GLY A 345 -11.37 -21.66 2.59
CA GLY A 345 -12.75 -22.16 2.77
C GLY A 345 -13.64 -21.29 3.66
N GLU A 346 -13.10 -20.24 4.27
CA GLU A 346 -13.85 -19.30 5.12
C GLU A 346 -14.20 -18.00 4.37
N SER A 347 -15.01 -17.16 5.03
CA SER A 347 -15.35 -15.84 4.55
C SER A 347 -15.39 -14.83 5.69
N LYS A 348 -15.12 -13.57 5.37
CA LYS A 348 -15.21 -12.44 6.31
C LYS A 348 -15.82 -11.23 5.63
N LYS A 349 -16.65 -10.52 6.38
CA LYS A 349 -17.24 -9.27 5.99
C LYS A 349 -16.43 -8.11 6.55
N TYR A 350 -16.10 -7.15 5.70
CA TYR A 350 -15.50 -5.86 6.04
C TYR A 350 -16.49 -4.75 5.78
N LEU A 351 -16.46 -3.72 6.63
CA LEU A 351 -17.36 -2.57 6.53
C LEU A 351 -16.55 -1.27 6.56
N TRP A 352 -16.60 -0.51 5.48
CA TRP A 352 -15.84 0.74 5.30
C TRP A 352 -16.75 1.91 4.97
N TYR A 353 -16.30 3.12 5.27
CA TYR A 353 -17.01 4.35 4.99
C TYR A 353 -16.18 5.32 4.17
N ALA A 354 -16.72 5.77 3.04
CA ALA A 354 -16.15 6.79 2.18
C ALA A 354 -16.71 8.17 2.57
N ASP A 355 -16.06 8.87 3.50
CA ASP A 355 -16.56 10.15 4.02
C ASP A 355 -16.36 11.32 3.05
N GLN A 356 -15.57 11.16 2.01
CA GLN A 356 -15.36 12.14 0.93
C GLN A 356 -14.96 11.45 -0.36
N GLU A 357 -14.86 12.22 -1.45
CA GLU A 357 -14.24 11.78 -2.71
C GLU A 357 -12.73 11.60 -2.49
N TYR A 358 -12.26 10.37 -2.63
CA TYR A 358 -10.83 10.04 -2.55
C TYR A 358 -10.21 9.73 -3.91
N GLY A 359 -11.04 9.46 -4.92
CA GLY A 359 -10.58 8.87 -6.17
C GLY A 359 -10.04 7.47 -5.91
N THR A 360 -8.76 7.28 -6.10
CA THR A 360 -8.10 5.98 -6.08
C THR A 360 -7.72 5.55 -4.66
N CYS A 361 -8.20 4.37 -4.24
CA CYS A 361 -7.83 3.73 -2.97
C CYS A 361 -7.34 2.31 -3.28
N ILE A 362 -6.10 1.99 -2.94
CA ILE A 362 -5.56 0.64 -3.10
C ILE A 362 -6.20 -0.30 -2.08
N ILE A 363 -6.47 -1.53 -2.49
CA ILE A 363 -6.83 -2.64 -1.62
C ILE A 363 -5.71 -3.68 -1.67
N GLN A 364 -5.21 -4.08 -0.51
CA GLN A 364 -4.11 -5.04 -0.39
C GLN A 364 -4.45 -6.15 0.61
N SER A 365 -3.82 -7.33 0.42
CA SER A 365 -3.85 -8.41 1.40
C SER A 365 -2.69 -8.28 2.38
N PHE A 366 -2.98 -8.40 3.67
CA PHE A 366 -2.00 -8.50 4.76
C PHE A 366 -2.01 -9.89 5.41
N GLY A 367 -2.56 -10.88 4.71
CA GLY A 367 -2.32 -12.28 5.07
C GLY A 367 -0.84 -12.63 4.88
N ASP A 368 -0.27 -12.21 3.75
CA ASP A 368 1.16 -12.20 3.50
C ASP A 368 1.47 -10.98 2.62
N MET A 369 1.97 -9.92 3.24
CA MET A 369 2.17 -8.65 2.53
C MET A 369 3.23 -8.74 1.44
N ARG A 370 4.15 -9.71 1.50
CA ARG A 370 5.19 -9.91 0.52
C ARG A 370 4.70 -10.81 -0.62
N ASN A 371 4.47 -12.09 -0.34
CA ASN A 371 4.17 -13.06 -1.39
C ASN A 371 2.84 -12.78 -2.11
N HIS A 372 1.80 -12.36 -1.39
CA HIS A 372 0.51 -12.05 -2.00
C HIS A 372 0.60 -10.91 -3.02
N ARG A 373 1.34 -9.85 -2.72
CA ARG A 373 1.46 -8.70 -3.63
C ARG A 373 2.22 -9.03 -4.90
N TYR A 374 3.34 -9.75 -4.78
CA TYR A 374 4.14 -10.11 -5.93
C TYR A 374 3.41 -11.04 -6.88
N HIS A 375 2.59 -11.96 -6.36
CA HIS A 375 1.75 -12.83 -7.16
C HIS A 375 0.43 -12.18 -7.64
N GLY A 376 0.21 -10.90 -7.34
CA GLY A 376 -0.89 -10.13 -7.93
C GLY A 376 -2.13 -9.98 -7.06
N LEU A 377 -2.12 -10.36 -5.76
CA LEU A 377 -3.30 -10.25 -4.90
C LEU A 377 -3.52 -8.81 -4.41
N PHE A 378 -3.97 -7.96 -5.28
CA PHE A 378 -4.33 -6.57 -4.99
C PHE A 378 -5.54 -6.13 -5.83
N GLY A 379 -6.08 -4.97 -5.50
CA GLY A 379 -7.19 -4.35 -6.20
C GLY A 379 -7.29 -2.88 -5.86
N ALA A 380 -8.37 -2.25 -6.31
CA ALA A 380 -8.70 -0.88 -5.97
C ALA A 380 -10.17 -0.73 -5.64
N ILE A 381 -10.46 0.31 -4.88
CA ILE A 381 -11.78 0.92 -4.82
C ILE A 381 -11.67 2.38 -5.26
N ILE A 382 -12.50 2.78 -6.21
CA ILE A 382 -12.56 4.16 -6.69
C ILE A 382 -13.72 4.84 -6.01
N ILE A 383 -13.43 5.94 -5.30
CA ILE A 383 -14.45 6.73 -4.61
C ILE A 383 -14.71 7.98 -5.43
N GLU A 384 -15.86 7.98 -6.07
CA GLU A 384 -16.32 9.06 -6.94
C GLU A 384 -17.10 10.14 -6.17
N PRO A 385 -17.38 11.30 -6.80
CA PRO A 385 -18.27 12.31 -6.23
C PRO A 385 -19.62 11.73 -5.82
N ALA A 386 -20.27 12.33 -4.83
CA ALA A 386 -21.59 11.91 -4.38
C ALA A 386 -22.61 11.89 -5.54
N GLY A 387 -23.30 10.76 -5.70
CA GLY A 387 -24.30 10.59 -6.75
C GLY A 387 -23.74 10.27 -8.13
N ALA A 388 -22.45 9.97 -8.26
CA ALA A 388 -21.86 9.57 -9.53
C ALA A 388 -22.41 8.22 -10.02
N LEU A 389 -22.45 8.10 -11.34
CA LEU A 389 -22.77 6.88 -12.06
C LEU A 389 -21.63 6.55 -13.01
N TRP A 390 -21.37 5.27 -13.23
CA TRP A 390 -20.31 4.78 -14.08
C TRP A 390 -20.82 3.79 -15.12
N TYR A 391 -20.36 3.98 -16.35
CA TYR A 391 -20.80 3.23 -17.52
C TYR A 391 -19.59 2.66 -18.28
N ARG A 392 -19.78 1.54 -18.94
CA ARG A 392 -18.77 0.98 -19.85
C ARG A 392 -18.48 1.93 -21.00
N ASN A 393 -17.23 2.01 -21.43
CA ASN A 393 -16.74 2.97 -22.42
C ASN A 393 -17.56 3.01 -23.73
N PHE A 394 -18.00 1.89 -24.24
CA PHE A 394 -18.65 1.82 -25.55
C PHE A 394 -20.07 1.22 -25.52
N SER A 395 -20.60 1.01 -24.33
CA SER A 395 -21.97 0.59 -24.12
C SER A 395 -22.51 1.29 -22.87
N PHE A 396 -23.63 1.90 -22.91
CA PHE A 396 -24.23 2.57 -21.73
C PHE A 396 -24.67 1.61 -20.61
N SER A 397 -24.15 0.39 -20.59
CA SER A 397 -24.30 -0.54 -19.48
C SER A 397 -23.43 -0.13 -18.29
N LYS A 398 -23.85 -0.45 -17.07
CA LYS A 398 -23.08 -0.11 -15.85
C LYS A 398 -21.73 -0.83 -15.86
N ALA A 399 -20.66 -0.06 -15.61
CA ALA A 399 -19.32 -0.58 -15.35
C ALA A 399 -19.22 -0.90 -13.86
N LEU A 400 -19.01 -2.15 -13.48
CA LEU A 400 -18.91 -2.54 -12.07
C LEU A 400 -17.48 -2.86 -11.65
N HIS A 401 -16.70 -3.46 -12.53
CA HIS A 401 -15.36 -3.96 -12.24
C HIS A 401 -14.36 -3.69 -13.38
N GLU A 402 -14.73 -2.85 -14.32
CA GLU A 402 -13.88 -2.51 -15.46
C GLU A 402 -12.81 -1.49 -15.05
N ASP A 403 -11.62 -1.60 -15.64
CA ASP A 403 -10.49 -0.68 -15.51
C ASP A 403 -10.63 0.59 -16.37
N GLU A 404 -11.67 0.64 -17.21
CA GLU A 404 -12.09 1.84 -17.94
C GLU A 404 -13.58 2.09 -17.73
N ALA A 405 -13.96 3.35 -17.55
CA ALA A 405 -15.36 3.73 -17.40
C ALA A 405 -15.61 5.17 -17.86
N VAL A 406 -16.87 5.46 -18.20
CA VAL A 406 -17.37 6.84 -18.33
C VAL A 406 -18.10 7.19 -17.04
N ILE A 407 -17.66 8.25 -16.41
CA ILE A 407 -18.20 8.73 -15.14
C ILE A 407 -19.09 9.96 -15.41
N THR A 408 -20.27 9.94 -14.83
CA THR A 408 -21.17 11.11 -14.78
C THR A 408 -21.51 11.43 -13.34
N ALA A 409 -21.38 12.68 -12.92
CA ALA A 409 -21.70 13.09 -11.56
C ALA A 409 -22.47 14.42 -11.57
N PRO A 410 -23.37 14.64 -10.61
CA PRO A 410 -24.11 15.89 -10.51
C PRO A 410 -23.17 17.10 -10.37
N GLY A 411 -23.38 18.11 -11.19
CA GLY A 411 -22.63 19.38 -11.13
C GLY A 411 -21.20 19.33 -11.69
N THR A 412 -20.80 18.22 -12.29
CA THR A 412 -19.50 18.07 -12.94
C THR A 412 -19.65 17.62 -14.39
N GLU A 413 -18.68 17.99 -15.23
CA GLU A 413 -18.59 17.45 -16.59
C GLU A 413 -18.28 15.94 -16.53
N SER A 414 -18.91 15.17 -17.44
CA SER A 414 -18.60 13.74 -17.60
C SER A 414 -17.16 13.55 -18.07
N PHE A 415 -16.53 12.48 -17.61
CA PHE A 415 -15.15 12.16 -17.98
C PHE A 415 -14.95 10.68 -18.23
N ARG A 416 -13.92 10.34 -19.00
CA ARG A 416 -13.40 8.98 -19.09
C ARG A 416 -12.43 8.74 -17.96
N GLU A 417 -12.51 7.56 -17.39
CA GLU A 417 -11.60 7.09 -16.37
C GLU A 417 -10.81 5.90 -16.88
N CYS A 418 -9.51 5.90 -16.62
CA CYS A 418 -8.61 4.81 -16.90
C CYS A 418 -7.87 4.46 -15.61
N VAL A 419 -8.00 3.23 -15.13
CA VAL A 419 -7.33 2.75 -13.92
C VAL A 419 -6.05 2.02 -14.30
N VAL A 420 -4.93 2.45 -13.73
CA VAL A 420 -3.59 1.92 -14.00
C VAL A 420 -2.98 1.43 -12.70
N MET A 421 -2.89 0.12 -12.54
CA MET A 421 -2.24 -0.54 -11.41
C MET A 421 -0.87 -1.05 -11.84
N ILE A 422 0.18 -0.36 -11.41
CA ILE A 422 1.55 -0.65 -11.80
C ILE A 422 2.08 -1.79 -10.93
N GLN A 423 2.77 -2.73 -11.57
CA GLN A 423 3.52 -3.81 -10.93
C GLN A 423 4.99 -3.68 -11.32
N ASN A 424 5.86 -3.75 -10.34
CA ASN A 424 7.30 -3.80 -10.51
C ASN A 424 7.84 -5.09 -9.88
N GLY A 425 8.91 -5.66 -10.44
CA GLY A 425 9.49 -6.89 -9.93
C GLY A 425 8.67 -8.16 -10.20
N ILE A 426 7.92 -8.21 -11.31
CA ILE A 426 7.11 -9.37 -11.67
C ILE A 426 8.02 -10.54 -12.03
N ARG A 427 7.83 -11.69 -11.38
CA ARG A 427 8.46 -12.95 -11.77
C ARG A 427 7.60 -13.62 -12.83
N MET A 428 8.13 -13.75 -14.05
CA MET A 428 7.44 -14.40 -15.16
C MET A 428 8.19 -15.61 -15.68
N LEU A 429 7.45 -16.62 -16.10
CA LEU A 429 7.96 -17.70 -16.95
C LEU A 429 7.61 -17.38 -18.41
N ASP A 430 8.48 -17.76 -19.33
CA ASP A 430 8.21 -17.70 -20.76
C ASP A 430 7.33 -18.90 -21.21
N ALA A 431 7.02 -18.95 -22.51
CA ALA A 431 6.20 -20.03 -23.08
C ALA A 431 6.82 -21.44 -22.93
N ASP A 432 8.12 -21.54 -22.70
CA ASP A 432 8.85 -22.79 -22.46
C ASP A 432 8.95 -23.13 -20.97
N GLY A 433 8.34 -22.34 -20.09
CA GLY A 433 8.37 -22.49 -18.65
C GLY A 433 9.72 -22.08 -18.01
N LYS A 434 10.54 -21.31 -18.73
CA LYS A 434 11.79 -20.78 -18.19
C LYS A 434 11.58 -19.41 -17.60
N LEU A 435 12.30 -19.13 -16.52
CA LEU A 435 12.30 -17.81 -15.94
C LEU A 435 12.73 -16.76 -16.97
N VAL A 436 11.89 -15.74 -17.13
CA VAL A 436 12.22 -14.59 -17.98
C VAL A 436 13.36 -13.85 -17.32
N LYS A 437 14.48 -13.78 -18.04
CA LYS A 437 15.67 -13.10 -17.56
C LYS A 437 15.54 -11.60 -17.77
N THR A 438 15.95 -10.84 -16.78
CA THR A 438 16.12 -9.39 -16.94
C THR A 438 17.28 -9.08 -17.90
N ILE A 439 17.23 -7.94 -18.56
CA ILE A 439 18.20 -7.53 -19.61
C ILE A 439 19.66 -7.48 -19.10
N LEU A 440 19.86 -7.45 -17.79
CA LEU A 440 21.13 -7.06 -17.18
C LEU A 440 21.98 -8.22 -16.63
N GLU A 441 21.71 -9.47 -16.99
CA GLU A 441 22.42 -10.63 -16.42
C GLU A 441 23.94 -10.66 -16.65
N ASP A 442 24.47 -9.92 -17.62
CA ASP A 442 25.84 -10.06 -18.08
C ASP A 442 26.72 -8.79 -17.98
N GLU A 443 26.19 -7.66 -17.50
CA GLU A 443 26.90 -6.37 -17.61
C GLU A 443 27.13 -5.68 -16.25
N GLY A 444 28.12 -6.13 -15.47
CA GLY A 444 28.82 -5.31 -14.47
C GLY A 444 27.99 -4.45 -13.51
N GLU A 445 28.49 -3.31 -13.12
CA GLU A 445 27.97 -2.39 -12.10
C GLU A 445 26.52 -1.86 -12.28
N ALA A 446 25.87 -2.14 -13.39
CA ALA A 446 24.48 -1.74 -13.63
C ALA A 446 23.46 -2.76 -13.12
N VAL A 447 23.90 -3.85 -12.51
CA VAL A 447 23.04 -4.92 -12.02
C VAL A 447 22.72 -4.69 -10.56
N ASP A 448 21.68 -3.97 -10.32
CA ASP A 448 21.00 -3.98 -9.04
C ASP A 448 20.15 -5.25 -8.99
N ASP A 449 20.54 -6.20 -8.16
CA ASP A 449 19.83 -7.47 -7.99
C ASP A 449 18.40 -7.25 -7.49
N GLU A 450 18.14 -6.11 -6.87
CA GLU A 450 16.83 -5.70 -6.44
C GLU A 450 15.94 -5.20 -7.58
N ASP A 451 16.51 -4.77 -8.71
CA ASP A 451 15.77 -4.42 -9.92
C ASP A 451 15.41 -5.63 -10.80
N THR A 452 15.59 -6.84 -10.27
CA THR A 452 15.22 -8.05 -10.99
C THR A 452 13.68 -8.14 -11.13
N GLY A 453 13.23 -8.77 -12.20
CA GLY A 453 11.83 -8.94 -12.53
C GLY A 453 11.34 -7.92 -13.56
N GLU A 454 10.25 -8.29 -14.18
CA GLU A 454 9.65 -7.52 -15.24
C GLU A 454 8.70 -6.47 -14.67
N LYS A 455 8.30 -5.54 -15.54
CA LYS A 455 7.38 -4.46 -15.19
C LYS A 455 6.12 -4.53 -16.04
N GLY A 456 4.99 -4.22 -15.45
CA GLY A 456 3.71 -4.21 -16.15
C GLY A 456 2.64 -3.40 -15.43
N TYR A 457 1.46 -3.35 -16.00
CA TYR A 457 0.27 -2.79 -15.36
C TYR A 457 -1.00 -3.50 -15.79
N ASN A 458 -1.96 -3.56 -14.90
CA ASN A 458 -3.21 -4.30 -15.06
C ASN A 458 -3.00 -5.76 -15.51
N TYR A 459 -1.97 -6.44 -14.94
CA TYR A 459 -1.53 -7.81 -15.29
C TYR A 459 -1.14 -7.96 -16.77
N ARG A 460 -0.60 -6.90 -17.38
CA ARG A 460 -0.08 -6.92 -18.75
C ARG A 460 1.32 -6.35 -18.81
N SER A 461 2.17 -6.98 -19.60
CA SER A 461 3.53 -6.55 -19.84
C SER A 461 3.91 -6.80 -21.30
N GLU A 462 4.62 -5.87 -21.91
CA GLU A 462 5.16 -6.03 -23.26
C GLU A 462 6.64 -5.72 -23.29
N ARG A 463 7.45 -6.77 -23.24
CA ARG A 463 8.91 -6.63 -23.25
C ARG A 463 9.42 -6.17 -24.62
N PHE A 464 10.37 -5.25 -24.64
CA PHE A 464 11.03 -4.82 -25.89
C PHE A 464 11.69 -5.99 -26.62
N ALA A 465 12.30 -6.92 -25.89
CA ALA A 465 12.88 -8.12 -26.45
C ALA A 465 11.92 -8.94 -27.32
N ASN A 466 10.63 -8.98 -26.94
CA ASN A 466 9.62 -9.69 -27.74
C ASN A 466 9.31 -8.96 -29.05
N ARG A 467 9.29 -7.62 -29.05
CA ARG A 467 9.09 -6.81 -30.25
C ARG A 467 10.28 -6.90 -31.21
N LEU A 468 11.50 -6.82 -30.66
CA LEU A 468 12.73 -6.88 -31.45
C LEU A 468 12.96 -8.24 -32.15
N LYS A 469 12.31 -9.31 -31.72
CA LYS A 469 12.31 -10.60 -32.45
C LYS A 469 11.70 -10.51 -33.85
N SER A 470 10.73 -9.62 -34.06
CA SER A 470 10.05 -9.45 -35.34
C SER A 470 10.68 -8.37 -36.23
N ASP A 471 11.27 -7.34 -35.64
CA ASP A 471 11.97 -6.25 -36.32
C ASP A 471 12.97 -5.64 -35.32
N ASP A 472 14.26 -5.66 -35.66
CA ASP A 472 15.37 -5.27 -34.78
C ASP A 472 15.60 -3.75 -34.70
N ARG A 473 14.82 -2.97 -35.41
CA ARG A 473 14.97 -1.51 -35.44
C ARG A 473 14.36 -0.86 -34.18
N ILE A 474 15.21 -0.55 -33.21
CA ILE A 474 14.79 0.09 -31.94
C ILE A 474 13.95 1.36 -32.18
N SER A 475 14.25 2.16 -33.20
CA SER A 475 13.49 3.37 -33.52
C SER A 475 12.02 3.13 -33.85
N LEU A 476 11.63 1.89 -34.17
CA LEU A 476 10.27 1.49 -34.49
C LEU A 476 9.59 0.69 -33.39
N ILE A 477 10.21 0.53 -32.24
CA ILE A 477 9.75 -0.39 -31.18
C ILE A 477 8.35 -0.06 -30.65
N PHE A 478 7.94 1.22 -30.70
CA PHE A 478 6.60 1.66 -30.30
C PHE A 478 5.58 1.67 -31.43
N SER A 479 5.96 1.24 -32.64
CA SER A 479 5.08 1.30 -33.81
C SER A 479 4.11 0.11 -33.86
N SER A 480 2.82 0.37 -33.67
CA SER A 480 1.77 -0.64 -33.86
C SER A 480 1.65 -1.12 -35.31
N ARG A 481 2.09 -0.29 -36.27
CA ARG A 481 2.12 -0.71 -37.70
C ARG A 481 3.13 -1.83 -37.95
N ILE A 482 4.20 -1.89 -37.17
CA ILE A 482 5.26 -2.89 -37.32
C ILE A 482 5.00 -4.09 -36.41
N HIS A 483 4.71 -3.83 -35.12
CA HIS A 483 4.65 -4.86 -34.08
C HIS A 483 3.22 -5.22 -33.65
N GLY A 484 2.20 -4.51 -34.15
CA GLY A 484 0.84 -4.56 -33.60
C GLY A 484 0.73 -3.72 -32.31
N ASP A 485 -0.48 -3.63 -31.79
CA ASP A 485 -0.71 -2.97 -30.51
C ASP A 485 -0.03 -3.75 -29.37
N PRO A 486 0.46 -3.06 -28.32
CA PRO A 486 1.09 -3.73 -27.19
C PRO A 486 0.08 -4.58 -26.41
N ALA A 487 0.60 -5.54 -25.63
CA ALA A 487 -0.20 -6.32 -24.69
C ALA A 487 -0.72 -5.47 -23.51
N THR A 488 0.01 -4.40 -23.18
CA THR A 488 -0.41 -3.45 -22.15
C THR A 488 -1.70 -2.73 -22.54
N PRO A 489 -2.53 -2.27 -21.59
CA PRO A 489 -3.81 -1.62 -21.87
C PRO A 489 -3.71 -0.47 -22.88
N LEU A 490 -4.60 -0.47 -23.85
CA LEU A 490 -4.73 0.58 -24.86
C LEU A 490 -5.89 1.51 -24.48
N PHE A 491 -5.60 2.66 -23.93
CA PHE A 491 -6.59 3.65 -23.53
C PHE A 491 -7.14 4.41 -24.73
N LYS A 492 -8.48 4.53 -24.81
CA LYS A 492 -9.18 5.13 -25.95
C LYS A 492 -10.07 6.27 -25.49
N ALA A 493 -9.92 7.42 -26.15
CA ALA A 493 -10.75 8.61 -25.94
C ALA A 493 -10.99 9.34 -27.25
N TYR A 494 -12.02 10.17 -27.30
CA TYR A 494 -12.22 11.11 -28.41
C TYR A 494 -11.54 12.45 -28.11
N THR A 495 -11.12 13.12 -29.15
CA THR A 495 -10.55 14.46 -29.05
C THR A 495 -11.52 15.40 -28.36
N GLY A 496 -11.03 16.12 -27.32
CA GLY A 496 -11.83 17.05 -26.52
C GLY A 496 -12.53 16.45 -25.32
N GLU A 497 -12.49 15.14 -25.13
CA GLU A 497 -13.01 14.52 -23.90
C GLU A 497 -12.05 14.74 -22.72
N ARG A 498 -12.62 14.96 -21.57
CA ARG A 498 -11.88 14.94 -20.30
C ARG A 498 -11.54 13.50 -19.95
N VAL A 499 -10.24 13.24 -19.67
CA VAL A 499 -9.74 11.92 -19.26
C VAL A 499 -9.08 12.04 -17.88
N ILE A 500 -9.37 11.11 -16.99
CA ILE A 500 -8.72 11.00 -15.68
C ILE A 500 -8.02 9.65 -15.60
N PHE A 501 -6.72 9.66 -15.37
CA PHE A 501 -5.94 8.46 -15.06
C PHE A 501 -5.88 8.27 -13.55
N ARG A 502 -6.28 7.09 -13.09
CA ARG A 502 -6.19 6.63 -11.70
C ARG A 502 -4.96 5.75 -11.58
N THR A 503 -3.82 6.34 -11.29
CA THR A 503 -2.55 5.62 -11.19
C THR A 503 -2.29 5.17 -9.77
N MET A 504 -1.84 3.93 -9.60
CA MET A 504 -1.45 3.36 -8.31
C MET A 504 -0.39 2.28 -8.48
N MET A 505 0.39 2.06 -7.44
CA MET A 505 1.41 1.02 -7.41
C MET A 505 1.20 0.12 -6.18
N PRO A 506 0.37 -0.93 -6.31
CA PRO A 506 0.03 -1.82 -5.19
C PRO A 506 1.13 -2.82 -4.85
N ALA A 507 2.03 -3.10 -5.78
CA ALA A 507 3.10 -4.07 -5.62
C ALA A 507 4.39 -3.51 -6.20
N ASP A 508 5.35 -3.22 -5.33
CA ASP A 508 6.65 -2.69 -5.72
C ASP A 508 7.74 -2.95 -4.69
N LYS A 509 8.94 -2.87 -5.18
CA LYS A 509 10.15 -2.54 -4.45
C LYS A 509 10.17 -1.04 -4.10
N PRO A 510 11.10 -0.57 -3.22
CA PRO A 510 11.12 0.82 -2.78
C PRO A 510 11.58 1.82 -3.85
N ARG A 511 11.06 1.74 -5.07
CA ARG A 511 11.46 2.63 -6.17
C ARG A 511 10.28 3.38 -6.76
N ASN A 512 10.53 4.63 -7.12
CA ASN A 512 9.53 5.47 -7.79
C ASN A 512 9.42 5.13 -9.27
N VAL A 513 8.20 5.10 -9.76
CA VAL A 513 7.89 4.98 -11.19
C VAL A 513 7.28 6.28 -11.69
N GLY A 514 7.88 6.87 -12.73
CA GLY A 514 7.32 8.03 -13.41
C GLY A 514 6.29 7.62 -14.45
N PHE A 515 5.08 8.15 -14.36
CA PHE A 515 4.03 7.98 -15.38
C PHE A 515 3.99 9.20 -16.29
N THR A 516 4.16 8.99 -17.59
CA THR A 516 4.22 10.07 -18.60
C THR A 516 3.32 9.77 -19.79
N ILE A 517 2.58 10.79 -20.27
CA ILE A 517 1.83 10.75 -21.52
C ILE A 517 2.38 11.87 -22.42
N HIS A 518 2.96 11.51 -23.54
CA HIS A 518 3.55 12.48 -24.45
C HIS A 518 2.56 13.53 -24.93
N GLY A 519 2.96 14.81 -24.81
CA GLY A 519 2.17 15.95 -25.28
C GLY A 519 0.97 16.30 -24.40
N HIS A 520 0.91 15.76 -23.18
CA HIS A 520 -0.15 16.06 -22.23
C HIS A 520 0.44 16.51 -20.88
N GLU A 521 -0.31 17.38 -20.23
CA GLU A 521 -0.10 17.80 -18.85
C GLU A 521 -1.43 17.65 -18.10
N TRP A 522 -1.41 17.52 -16.80
CA TRP A 522 -2.61 17.34 -15.99
C TRP A 522 -2.53 17.99 -14.63
N MET A 523 -3.68 18.19 -14.02
CA MET A 523 -3.77 18.62 -12.63
C MET A 523 -3.49 17.47 -11.70
N GLU A 524 -2.57 17.63 -10.74
CA GLU A 524 -2.24 16.61 -9.74
C GLU A 524 -3.47 16.15 -8.94
N GLN A 525 -4.37 17.10 -8.66
CA GLN A 525 -5.68 16.84 -8.03
C GLN A 525 -6.80 17.32 -8.95
N PRO A 526 -7.42 16.43 -9.72
CA PRO A 526 -8.40 16.81 -10.74
C PRO A 526 -9.64 17.52 -10.20
N ALA A 527 -9.98 17.30 -8.91
CA ALA A 527 -11.13 17.90 -8.25
C ALA A 527 -10.81 19.26 -7.60
N ASP A 528 -9.54 19.67 -7.51
CA ASP A 528 -9.14 20.94 -6.92
C ASP A 528 -8.71 21.93 -8.03
N PRO A 529 -9.46 23.02 -8.28
CA PRO A 529 -9.14 24.00 -9.31
C PRO A 529 -7.85 24.78 -9.02
N PHE A 530 -7.33 24.70 -7.82
CA PHE A 530 -6.06 25.32 -7.41
C PHE A 530 -4.89 24.33 -7.38
N SER A 531 -5.13 23.09 -7.81
CA SER A 531 -4.07 22.10 -7.92
C SER A 531 -3.02 22.55 -8.92
N ARG A 532 -1.78 22.23 -8.65
CA ARG A 532 -0.70 22.44 -9.63
C ARG A 532 -0.88 21.51 -10.83
N VAL A 533 -0.35 21.98 -11.95
CA VAL A 533 -0.23 21.20 -13.19
C VAL A 533 1.16 20.52 -13.19
N ILE A 534 1.21 19.27 -13.56
CA ILE A 534 2.43 18.44 -13.61
C ILE A 534 2.50 17.72 -14.96
#